data_872b685554fa3ba7eb1e3b19a3b3eb21
#
_entry.id   872b685554fa3ba7eb1e3b19a3b3eb21
#
_cell.length_a   1.000
_cell.length_b   1.000
_cell.length_c   1.000
_cell.angle_alpha   90.00
_cell.angle_beta   90.00
_cell.angle_gamma   90.00
#
_symmetry.space_group_name_H-M   'P 1'
#
loop_
_entity.id
_entity.type
_entity.pdbx_description
1 polymer ?
#
loop_
_entity_poly.entity_id
_entity_poly.type
_entity_poly.pdbx_seq_one_letter_code
_entity_poly.pdbx_strand_id
1 'polypeptide(L)'
;METTVANGKVALVTGSAMGIGLACAEAFAKAGYITVLADIKEPTVQAAKLVEEDYQAVAYRCDVSDTQAVEKMIAWIVATYGRLDAAHNNAGIQTPQRPMAEITDEEFDRTVAVDLKGVWNCMRYEIRQMLAQGGGAIVNTSSQGGVTGFPGQAAYIACKHAVIGLTRTAAIDYAAKGIRINAVCPGAICTPMAEELMRRNPSLKTELVRDIPAGRLGNPEEIANAVLWLCSPQASFVDGHALLVDGAFSIH
;
A
#
# COMPACT_ATOMS: atom_id res chain seq x y z
N MET A 1 29.39 2.53 -17.32
CA MET A 1 29.03 2.23 -15.91
C MET A 1 28.54 0.80 -15.90
N GLU A 2 29.29 -0.11 -15.32
CA GLU A 2 28.84 -1.49 -15.14
C GLU A 2 27.64 -1.47 -14.19
N THR A 3 26.49 -1.90 -14.68
CA THR A 3 25.30 -2.13 -13.86
C THR A 3 25.58 -3.31 -12.93
N THR A 4 25.87 -3.01 -11.67
CA THR A 4 25.98 -4.04 -10.63
C THR A 4 24.56 -4.59 -10.43
N VAL A 5 24.24 -5.71 -11.09
CA VAL A 5 22.98 -6.42 -10.87
C VAL A 5 22.98 -6.87 -9.42
N ALA A 6 22.12 -6.28 -8.62
CA ALA A 6 22.02 -6.64 -7.21
C ALA A 6 21.54 -8.08 -7.06
N ASN A 7 22.26 -8.87 -6.27
CA ASN A 7 21.96 -10.31 -6.03
C ASN A 7 20.79 -10.52 -5.05
N GLY A 8 19.93 -9.52 -4.85
CA GLY A 8 18.83 -9.54 -3.89
C GLY A 8 17.45 -9.37 -4.53
N LYS A 9 16.40 -9.78 -3.81
CA LYS A 9 15.01 -9.47 -4.17
C LYS A 9 14.73 -7.99 -3.95
N VAL A 10 13.93 -7.38 -4.82
CA VAL A 10 13.58 -5.95 -4.79
C VAL A 10 12.12 -5.79 -4.38
N ALA A 11 11.85 -4.92 -3.42
CA ALA A 11 10.51 -4.52 -3.02
C ALA A 11 10.30 -3.03 -3.23
N LEU A 12 9.11 -2.67 -3.73
CA LEU A 12 8.64 -1.28 -3.84
C LEU A 12 7.50 -1.06 -2.84
N VAL A 13 7.56 0.05 -2.09
CA VAL A 13 6.46 0.48 -1.23
C VAL A 13 6.11 1.92 -1.54
N THR A 14 4.88 2.20 -1.95
CA THR A 14 4.37 3.55 -2.18
C THR A 14 3.70 4.13 -0.94
N GLY A 15 3.74 5.46 -0.76
CA GLY A 15 3.23 6.10 0.47
C GLY A 15 4.05 5.73 1.71
N SER A 16 5.37 5.60 1.55
CA SER A 16 6.28 5.03 2.54
C SER A 16 7.00 6.04 3.43
N ALA A 17 6.62 7.33 3.36
CA ALA A 17 7.22 8.34 4.23
C ALA A 17 6.78 8.21 5.70
N MET A 18 5.67 7.54 6.00
CA MET A 18 5.13 7.36 7.35
C MET A 18 4.11 6.22 7.45
N GLY A 19 3.69 5.90 8.68
CA GLY A 19 2.55 5.03 8.98
C GLY A 19 2.70 3.61 8.42
N ILE A 20 1.64 3.06 7.85
CA ILE A 20 1.60 1.69 7.31
C ILE A 20 2.68 1.48 6.25
N GLY A 21 2.83 2.43 5.31
CA GLY A 21 3.81 2.31 4.24
C GLY A 21 5.25 2.25 4.75
N LEU A 22 5.60 3.08 5.75
CA LEU A 22 6.92 3.02 6.37
C LEU A 22 7.15 1.68 7.09
N ALA A 23 6.19 1.23 7.89
CA ALA A 23 6.29 -0.06 8.58
C ALA A 23 6.45 -1.24 7.59
N CYS A 24 5.75 -1.20 6.46
CA CYS A 24 5.92 -2.20 5.39
C CYS A 24 7.32 -2.12 4.76
N ALA A 25 7.83 -0.92 4.49
CA ALA A 25 9.18 -0.75 3.95
C ALA A 25 10.25 -1.30 4.91
N GLU A 26 10.11 -1.01 6.21
CA GLU A 26 10.98 -1.57 7.25
C GLU A 26 10.89 -3.10 7.31
N ALA A 27 9.68 -3.67 7.21
CA ALA A 27 9.49 -5.12 7.22
C ALA A 27 10.15 -5.80 6.00
N PHE A 28 10.04 -5.23 4.80
CA PHE A 28 10.73 -5.73 3.61
C PHE A 28 12.26 -5.62 3.75
N ALA A 29 12.78 -4.50 4.24
CA ALA A 29 14.21 -4.32 4.46
C ALA A 29 14.77 -5.35 5.46
N LYS A 30 14.09 -5.56 6.60
CA LYS A 30 14.43 -6.58 7.62
C LYS A 30 14.32 -8.01 7.08
N ALA A 31 13.46 -8.25 6.10
CA ALA A 31 13.36 -9.54 5.41
C ALA A 31 14.41 -9.74 4.30
N GLY A 32 15.36 -8.81 4.14
CA GLY A 32 16.49 -8.91 3.21
C GLY A 32 16.19 -8.46 1.79
N TYR A 33 15.11 -7.70 1.57
CA TYR A 33 14.87 -7.07 0.28
C TYR A 33 15.69 -5.78 0.13
N ILE A 34 16.09 -5.49 -1.09
CA ILE A 34 16.44 -4.13 -1.48
C ILE A 34 15.12 -3.37 -1.55
N THR A 35 14.91 -2.42 -0.66
CA THR A 35 13.62 -1.77 -0.49
C THR A 35 13.61 -0.36 -1.07
N VAL A 36 12.76 -0.13 -2.05
CA VAL A 36 12.49 1.19 -2.62
C VAL A 36 11.33 1.84 -1.87
N LEU A 37 11.64 2.88 -1.13
CA LEU A 37 10.67 3.72 -0.44
C LEU A 37 10.21 4.82 -1.40
N ALA A 38 8.96 4.79 -1.85
CA ALA A 38 8.42 5.81 -2.76
C ALA A 38 7.32 6.63 -2.09
N ASP A 39 7.39 7.95 -2.23
CA ASP A 39 6.37 8.87 -1.70
C ASP A 39 6.37 10.17 -2.50
N ILE A 40 5.28 10.93 -2.45
CA ILE A 40 5.22 12.29 -3.02
C ILE A 40 6.21 13.24 -2.31
N LYS A 41 6.44 12.99 -1.01
CA LYS A 41 7.53 13.60 -0.23
C LYS A 41 8.64 12.56 -0.13
N GLU A 42 9.76 12.81 -0.82
CA GLU A 42 10.87 11.87 -0.87
C GLU A 42 11.29 11.39 0.53
N PRO A 43 11.21 10.08 0.84
CA PRO A 43 11.44 9.55 2.19
C PRO A 43 12.93 9.31 2.48
N THR A 44 13.76 10.33 2.23
CA THR A 44 15.23 10.26 2.34
C THR A 44 15.69 9.92 3.76
N VAL A 45 15.05 10.54 4.76
CA VAL A 45 15.40 10.29 6.18
C VAL A 45 15.07 8.86 6.59
N GLN A 46 13.94 8.32 6.14
CA GLN A 46 13.51 6.96 6.44
C GLN A 46 14.44 5.92 5.80
N ALA A 47 14.79 6.14 4.53
CA ALA A 47 15.74 5.27 3.83
C ALA A 47 17.14 5.33 4.48
N ALA A 48 17.62 6.52 4.86
CA ALA A 48 18.91 6.68 5.52
C ALA A 48 18.97 5.92 6.85
N LYS A 49 17.93 5.96 7.67
CA LYS A 49 17.85 5.18 8.92
C LYS A 49 17.97 3.68 8.69
N LEU A 50 17.31 3.15 7.66
CA LEU A 50 17.43 1.73 7.32
C LEU A 50 18.85 1.37 6.87
N VAL A 51 19.51 2.26 6.13
CA VAL A 51 20.91 2.05 5.72
C VAL A 51 21.86 2.13 6.91
N GLU A 52 21.61 3.01 7.89
CA GLU A 52 22.37 3.07 9.15
C GLU A 52 22.22 1.79 9.99
N GLU A 53 21.10 1.06 9.81
CA GLU A 53 20.84 -0.26 10.42
C GLU A 53 21.34 -1.44 9.56
N ASP A 54 22.21 -1.21 8.58
CA ASP A 54 22.77 -2.19 7.64
C ASP A 54 21.76 -2.83 6.66
N TYR A 55 20.58 -2.23 6.47
CA TYR A 55 19.61 -2.68 5.46
C TYR A 55 19.82 -1.98 4.10
N GLN A 56 19.40 -2.64 3.04
CA GLN A 56 19.42 -2.06 1.69
C GLN A 56 18.13 -1.29 1.43
N ALA A 57 18.18 0.02 1.47
CA ALA A 57 17.02 0.88 1.26
C ALA A 57 17.39 2.12 0.45
N VAL A 58 16.45 2.60 -0.36
CA VAL A 58 16.61 3.80 -1.17
C VAL A 58 15.30 4.58 -1.24
N ALA A 59 15.40 5.89 -1.17
CA ALA A 59 14.27 6.79 -1.34
C ALA A 59 14.04 7.11 -2.82
N TYR A 60 12.78 7.24 -3.22
CA TYR A 60 12.38 7.71 -4.54
C TYR A 60 11.16 8.63 -4.44
N ARG A 61 11.24 9.80 -5.06
CA ARG A 61 10.10 10.72 -5.11
C ARG A 61 9.16 10.33 -6.25
N CYS A 62 7.88 10.03 -5.92
CA CYS A 62 6.88 9.69 -6.91
C CYS A 62 5.48 10.16 -6.47
N ASP A 63 4.79 10.86 -7.36
CA ASP A 63 3.34 11.06 -7.26
C ASP A 63 2.65 9.93 -8.05
N VAL A 64 1.96 9.03 -7.35
CA VAL A 64 1.29 7.88 -7.97
C VAL A 64 0.13 8.28 -8.88
N SER A 65 -0.43 9.47 -8.73
CA SER A 65 -1.47 9.99 -9.61
C SER A 65 -0.94 10.38 -11.00
N ASP A 66 0.36 10.64 -11.11
CA ASP A 66 1.06 10.90 -12.38
C ASP A 66 1.55 9.58 -13.01
N THR A 67 0.90 9.18 -14.09
CA THR A 67 1.23 7.95 -14.83
C THR A 67 2.68 7.93 -15.33
N GLN A 68 3.22 9.08 -15.76
CA GLN A 68 4.60 9.17 -16.27
C GLN A 68 5.62 9.07 -15.12
N ALA A 69 5.31 9.63 -13.96
CA ALA A 69 6.18 9.51 -12.78
C ALA A 69 6.28 8.04 -12.34
N VAL A 70 5.16 7.31 -12.32
CA VAL A 70 5.16 5.87 -12.00
C VAL A 70 5.94 5.06 -13.03
N GLU A 71 5.74 5.32 -14.33
CA GLU A 71 6.49 4.65 -15.40
C GLU A 71 8.00 4.83 -15.23
N LYS A 72 8.44 6.06 -15.00
CA LYS A 72 9.86 6.39 -14.76
C LYS A 72 10.41 5.71 -13.51
N MET A 73 9.62 5.64 -12.44
CA MET A 73 10.01 4.95 -11.20
C MET A 73 10.27 3.47 -11.46
N ILE A 74 9.33 2.76 -12.09
CA ILE A 74 9.50 1.34 -12.39
C ILE A 74 10.68 1.11 -13.36
N ALA A 75 10.80 1.92 -14.40
CA ALA A 75 11.94 1.85 -15.33
C ALA A 75 13.27 2.07 -14.61
N TRP A 76 13.35 3.01 -13.67
CA TRP A 76 14.53 3.25 -12.86
C TRP A 76 14.86 2.07 -11.94
N ILE A 77 13.85 1.47 -11.26
CA ILE A 77 14.06 0.26 -10.44
C ILE A 77 14.67 -0.86 -11.30
N VAL A 78 14.10 -1.09 -12.48
CA VAL A 78 14.57 -2.14 -13.38
C VAL A 78 15.98 -1.87 -13.91
N ALA A 79 16.26 -0.63 -14.30
CA ALA A 79 17.59 -0.24 -14.78
C ALA A 79 18.67 -0.37 -13.68
N THR A 80 18.29 -0.12 -12.41
CA THR A 80 19.22 -0.14 -11.27
C THR A 80 19.43 -1.55 -10.71
N TYR A 81 18.34 -2.32 -10.55
CA TYR A 81 18.36 -3.59 -9.83
C TYR A 81 18.02 -4.81 -10.69
N GLY A 82 17.56 -4.62 -11.93
CA GLY A 82 17.24 -5.68 -12.87
C GLY A 82 15.91 -6.38 -12.65
N ARG A 83 15.20 -6.12 -11.54
CA ARG A 83 14.00 -6.85 -11.14
C ARG A 83 13.08 -6.06 -10.18
N LEU A 84 11.84 -6.55 -10.02
CA LEU A 84 10.89 -6.12 -8.99
C LEU A 84 10.11 -7.35 -8.51
N ASP A 85 10.39 -7.84 -7.30
CA ASP A 85 9.83 -9.10 -6.77
C ASP A 85 8.55 -8.91 -5.98
N ALA A 86 8.46 -7.80 -5.24
CA ALA A 86 7.31 -7.44 -4.43
C ALA A 86 6.96 -5.97 -4.63
N ALA A 87 5.66 -5.67 -4.65
CA ALA A 87 5.16 -4.30 -4.67
C ALA A 87 4.02 -4.14 -3.66
N HIS A 88 4.09 -3.08 -2.86
CA HIS A 88 3.02 -2.69 -1.96
C HIS A 88 2.48 -1.31 -2.37
N ASN A 89 1.31 -1.30 -3.00
CA ASN A 89 0.61 -0.11 -3.43
C ASN A 89 -0.21 0.44 -2.25
N ASN A 90 0.44 1.27 -1.43
CA ASN A 90 -0.13 1.78 -0.19
C ASN A 90 -0.45 3.28 -0.23
N ALA A 91 0.14 4.06 -1.15
CA ALA A 91 -0.15 5.48 -1.26
C ALA A 91 -1.65 5.75 -1.34
N GLY A 92 -2.12 6.68 -0.53
CA GLY A 92 -3.53 7.04 -0.46
C GLY A 92 -3.75 8.31 0.37
N ILE A 93 -4.91 8.91 0.21
CA ILE A 93 -5.35 10.09 0.94
C ILE A 93 -6.72 9.85 1.56
N GLN A 94 -7.06 10.65 2.56
CA GLN A 94 -8.43 10.70 3.09
C GLN A 94 -9.13 11.96 2.58
N THR A 95 -10.42 11.81 2.24
CA THR A 95 -11.29 12.95 2.01
C THR A 95 -11.78 13.53 3.34
N PRO A 96 -12.12 14.82 3.40
CA PRO A 96 -12.89 15.37 4.50
C PRO A 96 -14.18 14.56 4.70
N GLN A 97 -14.53 14.28 5.96
CA GLN A 97 -15.78 13.59 6.28
C GLN A 97 -16.97 14.52 6.13
N ARG A 98 -17.75 14.32 5.08
CA ARG A 98 -18.97 15.08 4.77
C ARG A 98 -19.98 14.19 4.05
N PRO A 99 -21.30 14.47 4.18
CA PRO A 99 -22.33 13.80 3.36
C PRO A 99 -21.99 13.90 1.88
N MET A 100 -22.36 12.85 1.13
CA MET A 100 -22.00 12.71 -0.29
C MET A 100 -22.36 13.94 -1.14
N ALA A 101 -23.52 14.56 -0.87
CA ALA A 101 -23.99 15.73 -1.60
C ALA A 101 -23.18 17.01 -1.34
N GLU A 102 -22.30 17.00 -0.34
CA GLU A 102 -21.46 18.15 0.06
C GLU A 102 -20.00 17.99 -0.38
N ILE A 103 -19.63 16.82 -0.92
CA ILE A 103 -18.28 16.56 -1.47
C ILE A 103 -18.19 17.28 -2.82
N THR A 104 -17.15 18.09 -3.03
CA THR A 104 -16.95 18.77 -4.30
C THR A 104 -16.36 17.83 -5.35
N ASP A 105 -16.54 18.19 -6.63
CA ASP A 105 -15.97 17.41 -7.75
C ASP A 105 -14.44 17.33 -7.63
N GLU A 106 -13.76 18.41 -7.19
CA GLU A 106 -12.31 18.43 -7.03
C GLU A 106 -11.83 17.49 -5.92
N GLU A 107 -12.59 17.37 -4.82
CA GLU A 107 -12.28 16.41 -3.74
C GLU A 107 -12.49 14.98 -4.19
N PHE A 108 -13.57 14.73 -4.93
CA PHE A 108 -13.83 13.42 -5.52
C PHE A 108 -12.73 13.04 -6.51
N ASP A 109 -12.43 13.91 -7.48
CA ASP A 109 -11.43 13.67 -8.52
C ASP A 109 -10.03 13.45 -7.93
N ARG A 110 -9.67 14.25 -6.92
CA ARG A 110 -8.39 14.08 -6.22
C ARG A 110 -8.30 12.72 -5.52
N THR A 111 -9.38 12.27 -4.88
CA THR A 111 -9.42 10.96 -4.21
C THR A 111 -9.29 9.84 -5.24
N VAL A 112 -10.06 9.91 -6.32
CA VAL A 112 -9.98 8.94 -7.42
C VAL A 112 -8.58 8.92 -8.05
N ALA A 113 -7.96 10.09 -8.26
CA ALA A 113 -6.64 10.19 -8.87
C ALA A 113 -5.56 9.50 -8.02
N VAL A 114 -5.61 9.58 -6.70
CA VAL A 114 -4.61 8.97 -5.82
C VAL A 114 -5.01 7.55 -5.43
N ASP A 115 -6.19 7.35 -4.84
CA ASP A 115 -6.57 6.10 -4.17
C ASP A 115 -7.03 4.99 -5.11
N LEU A 116 -7.40 5.33 -6.35
CA LEU A 116 -7.79 4.36 -7.35
C LEU A 116 -6.85 4.37 -8.56
N LYS A 117 -6.72 5.51 -9.24
CA LYS A 117 -5.87 5.61 -10.43
C LYS A 117 -4.40 5.45 -10.10
N GLY A 118 -3.96 5.90 -8.90
CA GLY A 118 -2.59 5.67 -8.41
C GLY A 118 -2.27 4.18 -8.31
N VAL A 119 -3.17 3.39 -7.71
CA VAL A 119 -3.03 1.92 -7.64
C VAL A 119 -3.01 1.29 -9.03
N TRP A 120 -3.92 1.72 -9.92
CA TRP A 120 -3.94 1.28 -11.31
C TRP A 120 -2.63 1.59 -12.04
N ASN A 121 -2.09 2.81 -11.89
CA ASN A 121 -0.84 3.21 -12.51
C ASN A 121 0.32 2.28 -12.06
N CYS A 122 0.45 2.07 -10.75
CA CYS A 122 1.48 1.19 -10.19
C CYS A 122 1.33 -0.23 -10.71
N MET A 123 0.17 -0.86 -10.50
CA MET A 123 -0.09 -2.24 -10.95
C MET A 123 0.22 -2.44 -12.43
N ARG A 124 -0.15 -1.50 -13.29
CA ARG A 124 0.05 -1.60 -14.73
C ARG A 124 1.52 -1.78 -15.12
N TYR A 125 2.44 -1.04 -14.51
CA TYR A 125 3.86 -1.10 -14.82
C TYR A 125 4.57 -2.21 -14.03
N GLU A 126 4.15 -2.48 -12.79
CA GLU A 126 4.62 -3.61 -11.99
C GLU A 126 4.33 -4.94 -12.67
N ILE A 127 3.09 -5.15 -13.12
CA ILE A 127 2.69 -6.37 -13.84
C ILE A 127 3.50 -6.55 -15.12
N ARG A 128 3.72 -5.49 -15.90
CA ARG A 128 4.55 -5.57 -17.11
C ARG A 128 5.97 -6.04 -16.80
N GLN A 129 6.56 -5.51 -15.74
CA GLN A 129 7.88 -5.92 -15.30
C GLN A 129 7.88 -7.37 -14.78
N MET A 130 6.91 -7.72 -13.95
CA MET A 130 6.80 -9.07 -13.40
C MET A 130 6.54 -10.13 -14.46
N LEU A 131 5.81 -9.79 -15.53
CA LEU A 131 5.66 -10.67 -16.71
C LEU A 131 6.99 -10.88 -17.43
N ALA A 132 7.78 -9.83 -17.61
CA ALA A 132 9.07 -9.91 -18.30
C ALA A 132 10.11 -10.77 -17.54
N GLN A 133 10.03 -10.79 -16.21
CA GLN A 133 10.95 -11.53 -15.34
C GLN A 133 10.43 -12.92 -14.88
N GLY A 134 9.17 -13.26 -15.21
CA GLY A 134 8.57 -14.57 -14.92
C GLY A 134 7.87 -14.69 -13.56
N GLY A 135 7.51 -13.59 -12.90
CA GLY A 135 6.72 -13.64 -11.68
C GLY A 135 6.95 -12.48 -10.71
N GLY A 136 6.15 -12.45 -9.65
CA GLY A 136 6.21 -11.45 -8.59
C GLY A 136 4.99 -11.48 -7.66
N ALA A 137 4.94 -10.57 -6.71
CA ALA A 137 3.79 -10.42 -5.81
C ALA A 137 3.42 -8.96 -5.62
N ILE A 138 2.14 -8.64 -5.73
CA ILE A 138 1.60 -7.30 -5.54
C ILE A 138 0.57 -7.34 -4.40
N VAL A 139 0.67 -6.40 -3.47
CA VAL A 139 -0.35 -6.18 -2.44
C VAL A 139 -0.85 -4.74 -2.55
N ASN A 140 -2.17 -4.58 -2.70
CA ASN A 140 -2.81 -3.28 -2.76
C ASN A 140 -3.44 -2.94 -1.41
N THR A 141 -3.26 -1.73 -0.91
CA THR A 141 -3.95 -1.26 0.29
C THR A 141 -5.36 -0.79 -0.07
N SER A 142 -6.34 -1.64 0.26
CA SER A 142 -7.73 -1.24 0.35
C SER A 142 -8.02 -0.66 1.76
N SER A 143 -9.08 -1.09 2.40
CA SER A 143 -9.52 -0.68 3.74
C SER A 143 -10.60 -1.66 4.22
N GLN A 144 -10.87 -1.73 5.52
CA GLN A 144 -12.16 -2.24 5.99
C GLN A 144 -13.34 -1.54 5.27
N GLY A 145 -13.15 -0.26 4.89
CA GLY A 145 -14.07 0.48 4.05
C GLY A 145 -14.14 0.01 2.59
N GLY A 146 -13.34 -0.94 2.17
CA GLY A 146 -13.46 -1.62 0.86
C GLY A 146 -14.50 -2.74 0.85
N VAL A 147 -15.02 -3.13 2.02
CA VAL A 147 -16.05 -4.18 2.19
C VAL A 147 -17.25 -3.71 3.02
N THR A 148 -17.15 -2.52 3.63
CA THR A 148 -18.21 -1.89 4.42
C THR A 148 -18.42 -0.44 3.99
N GLY A 149 -19.47 0.21 4.51
CA GLY A 149 -19.73 1.64 4.30
C GLY A 149 -19.50 2.45 5.57
N PHE A 150 -19.02 3.70 5.42
CA PHE A 150 -18.91 4.65 6.52
C PHE A 150 -19.57 5.98 6.18
N PRO A 151 -20.30 6.60 7.12
CA PRO A 151 -20.88 7.91 6.90
C PRO A 151 -19.80 8.95 6.52
N GLY A 152 -20.11 9.79 5.55
CA GLY A 152 -19.25 10.92 5.17
C GLY A 152 -18.01 10.59 4.36
N GLN A 153 -17.82 9.35 3.91
CA GLN A 153 -16.60 8.91 3.20
C GLN A 153 -16.87 8.34 1.80
N ALA A 154 -17.91 8.80 1.11
CA ALA A 154 -18.40 8.18 -0.13
C ALA A 154 -17.30 8.00 -1.19
N ALA A 155 -16.50 9.03 -1.49
CA ALA A 155 -15.43 8.96 -2.51
C ALA A 155 -14.34 7.95 -2.12
N TYR A 156 -13.86 8.01 -0.88
CA TYR A 156 -12.85 7.09 -0.35
C TYR A 156 -13.33 5.63 -0.39
N ILE A 157 -14.54 5.38 0.13
CA ILE A 157 -15.17 4.06 0.16
C ILE A 157 -15.32 3.48 -1.26
N ALA A 158 -15.78 4.29 -2.21
CA ALA A 158 -15.90 3.88 -3.61
C ALA A 158 -14.53 3.45 -4.18
N CYS A 159 -13.47 4.24 -3.94
CA CYS A 159 -12.11 3.90 -4.38
C CYS A 159 -11.62 2.59 -3.75
N LYS A 160 -11.84 2.39 -2.43
CA LYS A 160 -11.35 1.19 -1.74
C LYS A 160 -12.11 -0.09 -2.16
N HIS A 161 -13.40 0.00 -2.48
CA HIS A 161 -14.13 -1.09 -3.14
C HIS A 161 -13.58 -1.38 -4.55
N ALA A 162 -13.31 -0.33 -5.32
CA ALA A 162 -12.76 -0.46 -6.67
C ALA A 162 -11.36 -1.11 -6.67
N VAL A 163 -10.49 -0.81 -5.68
CA VAL A 163 -9.18 -1.45 -5.51
C VAL A 163 -9.32 -2.96 -5.32
N ILE A 164 -10.32 -3.44 -4.57
CA ILE A 164 -10.60 -4.88 -4.44
C ILE A 164 -11.02 -5.47 -5.79
N GLY A 165 -11.85 -4.74 -6.55
CA GLY A 165 -12.24 -5.15 -7.91
C GLY A 165 -11.05 -5.28 -8.85
N LEU A 166 -10.15 -4.27 -8.87
CA LEU A 166 -8.90 -4.32 -9.64
C LEU A 166 -8.01 -5.50 -9.24
N THR A 167 -7.85 -5.72 -7.93
CA THR A 167 -7.05 -6.81 -7.37
C THR A 167 -7.55 -8.17 -7.85
N ARG A 168 -8.85 -8.42 -7.74
CA ARG A 168 -9.48 -9.69 -8.14
C ARG A 168 -9.35 -9.97 -9.63
N THR A 169 -9.64 -8.95 -10.46
CA THR A 169 -9.55 -9.10 -11.92
C THR A 169 -8.12 -9.36 -12.35
N ALA A 170 -7.16 -8.57 -11.85
CA ALA A 170 -5.76 -8.77 -12.18
C ALA A 170 -5.22 -10.13 -11.67
N ALA A 171 -5.63 -10.60 -10.51
CA ALA A 171 -5.27 -11.93 -10.03
C ALA A 171 -5.70 -13.03 -11.02
N ILE A 172 -6.94 -12.97 -11.51
CA ILE A 172 -7.45 -13.93 -12.52
C ILE A 172 -6.61 -13.88 -13.80
N ASP A 173 -6.24 -12.69 -14.27
CA ASP A 173 -5.52 -12.49 -15.52
C ASP A 173 -4.06 -13.00 -15.46
N TYR A 174 -3.44 -12.97 -14.27
CA TYR A 174 -1.99 -13.12 -14.13
C TYR A 174 -1.53 -14.26 -13.22
N ALA A 175 -2.41 -14.96 -12.47
CA ALA A 175 -2.05 -16.06 -11.59
C ALA A 175 -1.29 -17.17 -12.34
N ALA A 176 -1.78 -17.60 -13.50
CA ALA A 176 -1.12 -18.62 -14.34
C ALA A 176 0.25 -18.16 -14.91
N LYS A 177 0.58 -16.89 -14.77
CA LYS A 177 1.85 -16.28 -15.22
C LYS A 177 2.83 -16.06 -14.06
N GLY A 178 2.53 -16.63 -12.87
CA GLY A 178 3.39 -16.54 -11.70
C GLY A 178 3.34 -15.20 -10.95
N ILE A 179 2.32 -14.37 -11.19
CA ILE A 179 2.14 -13.09 -10.48
C ILE A 179 0.94 -13.24 -9.55
N ARG A 180 1.17 -13.10 -8.25
CA ARG A 180 0.11 -13.10 -7.23
C ARG A 180 -0.27 -11.66 -6.87
N ILE A 181 -1.56 -11.39 -6.83
CA ILE A 181 -2.07 -10.04 -6.59
C ILE A 181 -3.17 -10.11 -5.53
N ASN A 182 -2.93 -9.49 -4.37
CA ASN A 182 -3.84 -9.50 -3.24
C ASN A 182 -4.10 -8.07 -2.74
N ALA A 183 -5.10 -7.90 -1.90
CA ALA A 183 -5.34 -6.67 -1.17
C ALA A 183 -5.23 -6.91 0.34
N VAL A 184 -4.68 -5.95 1.06
CA VAL A 184 -4.82 -5.84 2.51
C VAL A 184 -5.90 -4.80 2.80
N CYS A 185 -6.75 -5.07 3.80
CA CYS A 185 -7.86 -4.22 4.22
C CYS A 185 -7.68 -3.83 5.70
N PRO A 186 -6.86 -2.80 5.97
CA PRO A 186 -6.64 -2.35 7.34
C PRO A 186 -7.91 -1.81 8.00
N GLY A 187 -8.05 -2.06 9.29
CA GLY A 187 -8.99 -1.37 10.16
C GLY A 187 -8.47 0.00 10.61
N ALA A 188 -8.90 0.45 11.77
CA ALA A 188 -8.37 1.65 12.40
C ALA A 188 -6.97 1.38 12.97
N ILE A 189 -5.95 1.97 12.36
CA ILE A 189 -4.54 1.76 12.66
C ILE A 189 -3.95 3.02 13.31
N CYS A 190 -3.14 2.83 14.36
CA CYS A 190 -2.43 3.88 15.07
C CYS A 190 -1.27 4.39 14.19
N THR A 191 -1.55 5.37 13.35
CA THR A 191 -0.57 6.04 12.48
C THR A 191 -0.33 7.46 12.96
N PRO A 192 0.76 8.13 12.59
CA PRO A 192 0.99 9.53 12.93
C PRO A 192 -0.18 10.45 12.55
N MET A 193 -0.87 10.15 11.44
CA MET A 193 -2.08 10.87 11.02
C MET A 193 -3.25 10.64 11.99
N ALA A 194 -3.48 9.38 12.39
CA ALA A 194 -4.53 9.04 13.35
C ALA A 194 -4.24 9.60 14.74
N GLU A 195 -2.98 9.57 15.19
CA GLU A 195 -2.54 10.15 16.46
C GLU A 195 -2.78 11.66 16.50
N GLU A 196 -2.46 12.38 15.43
CA GLU A 196 -2.69 13.80 15.33
C GLU A 196 -4.19 14.14 15.37
N LEU A 197 -5.04 13.34 14.71
CA LEU A 197 -6.50 13.50 14.79
C LEU A 197 -7.03 13.24 16.20
N MET A 198 -6.57 12.19 16.86
CA MET A 198 -6.94 11.87 18.25
C MET A 198 -6.42 12.91 19.25
N ARG A 199 -5.26 13.52 18.99
CA ARG A 199 -4.75 14.62 19.80
C ARG A 199 -5.65 15.87 19.72
N ARG A 200 -6.21 16.15 18.53
CA ARG A 200 -7.16 17.24 18.32
C ARG A 200 -8.57 16.94 18.84
N ASN A 201 -8.95 15.67 18.82
CA ASN A 201 -10.23 15.19 19.34
C ASN A 201 -10.01 13.96 20.23
N PRO A 202 -9.81 14.15 21.55
CA PRO A 202 -9.54 13.04 22.48
C PRO A 202 -10.66 11.99 22.58
N SER A 203 -11.92 12.34 22.30
CA SER A 203 -13.04 11.36 22.31
C SER A 203 -12.95 10.38 21.13
N LEU A 204 -12.32 10.78 20.04
CA LEU A 204 -12.23 9.99 18.81
C LEU A 204 -11.60 8.61 19.05
N LYS A 205 -10.59 8.53 19.92
CA LYS A 205 -9.97 7.23 20.26
C LYS A 205 -10.97 6.26 20.88
N THR A 206 -11.76 6.76 21.84
CA THR A 206 -12.77 5.95 22.53
C THR A 206 -13.87 5.53 21.56
N GLU A 207 -14.30 6.43 20.68
CA GLU A 207 -15.31 6.16 19.66
C GLU A 207 -14.83 5.10 18.66
N LEU A 208 -13.60 5.23 18.12
CA LEU A 208 -13.02 4.27 17.20
C LEU A 208 -12.83 2.87 17.84
N VAL A 209 -12.37 2.82 19.10
CA VAL A 209 -12.11 1.56 19.79
C VAL A 209 -13.37 0.84 20.20
N ARG A 210 -14.46 1.58 20.51
CA ARG A 210 -15.74 1.01 20.95
C ARG A 210 -16.28 -0.02 19.98
N ASP A 211 -16.13 0.22 18.68
CA ASP A 211 -16.72 -0.60 17.63
C ASP A 211 -15.71 -1.65 17.08
N ILE A 212 -14.55 -1.79 17.70
CA ILE A 212 -13.55 -2.81 17.37
C ILE A 212 -13.61 -3.93 18.41
N PRO A 213 -14.01 -5.17 18.06
CA PRO A 213 -14.09 -6.28 19.02
C PRO A 213 -12.77 -6.60 19.72
N ALA A 214 -11.62 -6.38 19.07
CA ALA A 214 -10.30 -6.53 19.67
C ALA A 214 -10.00 -5.48 20.77
N GLY A 215 -10.84 -4.46 20.97
CA GLY A 215 -10.74 -3.47 22.06
C GLY A 215 -9.56 -2.48 21.93
N ARG A 216 -8.94 -2.38 20.78
CA ARG A 216 -7.80 -1.49 20.52
C ARG A 216 -7.66 -1.12 19.03
N LEU A 217 -6.92 -0.07 18.75
CA LEU A 217 -6.42 0.19 17.41
C LEU A 217 -5.35 -0.86 17.03
N GLY A 218 -5.23 -1.15 15.74
CA GLY A 218 -4.11 -1.91 15.20
C GLY A 218 -2.84 -1.06 15.14
N ASN A 219 -1.69 -1.71 15.09
CA ASN A 219 -0.40 -1.07 14.86
C ASN A 219 0.02 -1.22 13.39
N PRO A 220 0.79 -0.29 12.81
CA PRO A 220 1.30 -0.38 11.44
C PRO A 220 2.04 -1.70 11.14
N GLU A 221 2.76 -2.24 12.12
CA GLU A 221 3.52 -3.49 12.02
C GLU A 221 2.61 -4.71 11.81
N GLU A 222 1.39 -4.68 12.32
CA GLU A 222 0.42 -5.78 12.12
C GLU A 222 -0.02 -5.84 10.65
N ILE A 223 -0.15 -4.68 9.99
CA ILE A 223 -0.41 -4.61 8.55
C ILE A 223 0.84 -5.02 7.77
N ALA A 224 2.02 -4.56 8.18
CA ALA A 224 3.28 -4.89 7.53
C ALA A 224 3.55 -6.39 7.53
N ASN A 225 3.28 -7.10 8.63
CA ASN A 225 3.40 -8.54 8.73
C ASN A 225 2.46 -9.27 7.73
N ALA A 226 1.22 -8.80 7.59
CA ALA A 226 0.26 -9.36 6.64
C ALA A 226 0.71 -9.13 5.19
N VAL A 227 1.20 -7.93 4.86
CA VAL A 227 1.73 -7.58 3.54
C VAL A 227 2.96 -8.43 3.19
N LEU A 228 3.92 -8.54 4.12
CA LEU A 228 5.11 -9.34 3.93
C LEU A 228 4.76 -10.82 3.70
N TRP A 229 3.83 -11.37 4.49
CA TRP A 229 3.36 -12.73 4.29
C TRP A 229 2.69 -12.91 2.92
N LEU A 230 1.79 -12.02 2.51
CA LEU A 230 1.15 -12.06 1.19
C LEU A 230 2.17 -12.00 0.05
N CYS A 231 3.30 -11.30 0.21
CA CYS A 231 4.37 -11.25 -0.77
C CYS A 231 5.31 -12.46 -0.72
N SER A 232 5.25 -13.28 0.34
CA SER A 232 6.17 -14.39 0.57
C SER A 232 5.73 -15.69 -0.15
N PRO A 233 6.63 -16.67 -0.30
CA PRO A 233 6.29 -18.00 -0.82
C PRO A 233 5.27 -18.77 0.04
N GLN A 234 5.13 -18.44 1.32
CA GLN A 234 4.17 -19.07 2.22
C GLN A 234 2.71 -18.77 1.83
N ALA A 235 2.48 -17.69 1.06
CA ALA A 235 1.18 -17.34 0.49
C ALA A 235 1.04 -17.77 -0.98
N SER A 236 1.74 -18.83 -1.41
CA SER A 236 1.84 -19.25 -2.82
C SER A 236 0.51 -19.63 -3.49
N PHE A 237 -0.52 -19.94 -2.70
CA PHE A 237 -1.87 -20.28 -3.21
C PHE A 237 -2.93 -19.25 -2.80
N VAL A 238 -2.48 -18.04 -2.34
CA VAL A 238 -3.36 -16.92 -1.99
C VAL A 238 -3.29 -15.90 -3.12
N ASP A 239 -4.39 -15.76 -3.86
CA ASP A 239 -4.49 -14.84 -4.99
C ASP A 239 -5.89 -14.24 -5.09
N GLY A 240 -6.01 -12.97 -5.44
CA GLY A 240 -7.28 -12.24 -5.50
C GLY A 240 -7.96 -12.00 -4.14
N HIS A 241 -7.26 -12.28 -3.04
CA HIS A 241 -7.82 -12.16 -1.69
C HIS A 241 -7.83 -10.71 -1.20
N ALA A 242 -8.90 -10.35 -0.47
CA ALA A 242 -9.00 -9.09 0.29
C ALA A 242 -8.89 -9.43 1.79
N LEU A 243 -7.66 -9.37 2.32
CA LEU A 243 -7.35 -9.77 3.68
C LEU A 243 -7.70 -8.67 4.67
N LEU A 244 -8.73 -8.89 5.48
CA LEU A 244 -9.10 -8.01 6.58
C LEU A 244 -8.08 -8.13 7.71
N VAL A 245 -7.57 -6.97 8.17
CA VAL A 245 -6.69 -6.84 9.34
C VAL A 245 -7.23 -5.68 10.18
N ASP A 246 -8.36 -5.90 10.84
CA ASP A 246 -9.24 -4.86 11.39
C ASP A 246 -9.75 -5.14 12.81
N GLY A 247 -9.20 -6.14 13.50
CA GLY A 247 -9.62 -6.51 14.85
C GLY A 247 -11.06 -7.03 14.94
N ALA A 248 -11.53 -7.68 13.86
CA ALA A 248 -12.89 -8.22 13.69
C ALA A 248 -13.98 -7.15 13.47
N PHE A 249 -13.60 -5.90 13.20
CA PHE A 249 -14.57 -4.81 12.98
C PHE A 249 -15.58 -5.13 11.88
N SER A 250 -15.17 -5.71 10.76
CA SER A 250 -16.05 -5.90 9.59
C SER A 250 -16.98 -7.11 9.68
N ILE A 251 -16.90 -7.90 10.74
CA ILE A 251 -17.67 -9.16 10.90
C ILE A 251 -18.55 -9.22 12.15
N HIS A 252 -18.64 -8.12 12.91
CA HIS A 252 -19.50 -8.03 14.10
C HIS A 252 -20.81 -7.31 13.80
#